data_78fd0b23b949d7f09fd2c4011f2ad001
#
_entry.id   78fd0b23b949d7f09fd2c4011f2ad001
#
_cell.length_a   1.000
_cell.length_b   1.000
_cell.length_c   1.000
_cell.angle_alpha   90.00
_cell.angle_beta   90.00
_cell.angle_gamma   90.00
#
_symmetry.space_group_name_H-M   'P 1'
#
loop_
_entity.id
_entity.type
_entity.pdbx_description
1 polymer ?
#
loop_
_entity_poly.entity_id
_entity_poly.type
_entity_poly.pdbx_seq_one_letter_code
_entity_poly.pdbx_strand_id
1 'polypeptide(L)'
;MAQTFNVVGWFEIPVTDMPRAIRFYESVLGYTLHYQPVGEEEMAWFPWSDEGSGAPGSLVKHDKHYIPSTEGTLVYFSSPSGDLANELARVEQAGGKVLQDKTLIAEDIGFMALFLDTEGNRVALHSRG
;
A
#
# COMPACT_ATOMS: atom_id res chain seq x y z
N MET A 1 7.27 -1.07 30.57
CA MET A 1 6.71 0.20 30.08
C MET A 1 6.11 0.01 28.70
N ALA A 2 4.92 0.50 28.50
CA ALA A 2 4.27 0.42 27.20
C ALA A 2 4.93 1.39 26.22
N GLN A 3 5.12 0.96 25.00
CA GLN A 3 5.63 1.86 23.95
C GLN A 3 4.52 2.81 23.49
N THR A 4 4.90 3.99 23.05
CA THR A 4 3.96 5.03 22.66
C THR A 4 3.77 5.12 21.14
N PHE A 5 4.49 4.30 20.36
CA PHE A 5 4.38 4.28 18.90
C PHE A 5 4.61 2.86 18.40
N ASN A 6 4.18 2.60 17.18
CA ASN A 6 4.36 1.31 16.55
C ASN A 6 5.79 1.17 15.99
N VAL A 7 6.21 -0.06 15.76
CA VAL A 7 7.60 -0.35 15.35
C VAL A 7 7.94 0.33 14.01
N VAL A 8 7.03 0.27 13.03
CA VAL A 8 7.28 0.87 11.71
C VAL A 8 6.87 2.34 11.74
N GLY A 9 7.82 3.22 11.40
CA GLY A 9 7.57 4.66 11.36
C GLY A 9 7.32 5.22 9.96
N TRP A 10 7.73 4.49 8.93
CA TRP A 10 7.61 4.91 7.53
C TRP A 10 7.77 3.68 6.65
N PHE A 11 7.08 3.63 5.51
CA PHE A 11 7.31 2.59 4.52
C PHE A 11 7.52 3.20 3.14
N GLU A 12 8.23 2.48 2.26
CA GLU A 12 8.42 2.90 0.88
C GLU A 12 8.17 1.73 -0.05
N ILE A 13 7.43 1.99 -1.12
CA ILE A 13 7.11 1.00 -2.14
C ILE A 13 7.81 1.44 -3.43
N PRO A 14 8.73 0.62 -3.96
CA PRO A 14 9.42 0.98 -5.19
C PRO A 14 8.49 0.93 -6.40
N VAL A 15 8.65 1.90 -7.29
CA VAL A 15 7.86 1.95 -8.53
C VAL A 15 8.79 2.30 -9.69
N THR A 16 8.40 1.92 -10.91
CA THR A 16 9.17 2.24 -12.12
C THR A 16 8.50 3.30 -12.97
N ASP A 17 7.19 3.45 -12.85
CA ASP A 17 6.42 4.47 -13.57
C ASP A 17 5.54 5.19 -12.55
N MET A 18 5.99 6.35 -12.11
CA MET A 18 5.32 7.07 -11.03
C MET A 18 3.87 7.48 -11.38
N PRO A 19 3.59 8.08 -12.54
CA PRO A 19 2.20 8.41 -12.87
C PRO A 19 1.27 7.20 -12.89
N ARG A 20 1.74 6.09 -13.43
CA ARG A 20 0.95 4.85 -13.47
C ARG A 20 0.70 4.32 -12.05
N ALA A 21 1.72 4.32 -11.22
CA ALA A 21 1.60 3.84 -9.84
C ALA A 21 0.65 4.71 -9.02
N ILE A 22 0.74 6.03 -9.17
CA ILE A 22 -0.16 6.96 -8.50
C ILE A 22 -1.60 6.68 -8.88
N ARG A 23 -1.89 6.55 -10.17
CA ARG A 23 -3.26 6.26 -10.65
C ARG A 23 -3.78 4.96 -10.06
N PHE A 24 -2.93 3.94 -10.01
CA PHE A 24 -3.33 2.64 -9.45
C PHE A 24 -3.73 2.77 -7.97
N TYR A 25 -2.85 3.32 -7.15
CA TYR A 25 -3.12 3.40 -5.71
C TYR A 25 -4.25 4.36 -5.38
N GLU A 26 -4.36 5.47 -6.10
CA GLU A 26 -5.51 6.37 -5.91
C GLU A 26 -6.83 5.69 -6.26
N SER A 27 -6.85 4.90 -7.33
CA SER A 27 -8.04 4.18 -7.73
C SER A 27 -8.42 3.08 -6.73
N VAL A 28 -7.43 2.28 -6.31
CA VAL A 28 -7.70 1.13 -5.43
C VAL A 28 -8.06 1.58 -4.02
N LEU A 29 -7.27 2.47 -3.43
CA LEU A 29 -7.44 2.88 -2.03
C LEU A 29 -8.37 4.07 -1.84
N GLY A 30 -8.61 4.84 -2.90
CA GLY A 30 -9.47 6.01 -2.81
C GLY A 30 -8.84 7.22 -2.17
N TYR A 31 -7.53 7.22 -2.01
CA TYR A 31 -6.77 8.35 -1.49
C TYR A 31 -6.25 9.22 -2.62
N THR A 32 -5.87 10.46 -2.28
CA THR A 32 -5.10 11.32 -3.17
C THR A 32 -3.66 11.35 -2.68
N LEU A 33 -2.72 10.97 -3.54
CA LEU A 33 -1.31 10.98 -3.20
C LEU A 33 -0.69 12.33 -3.52
N HIS A 34 0.30 12.72 -2.73
CA HIS A 34 1.01 13.98 -2.93
C HIS A 34 2.36 13.71 -3.60
N TYR A 35 2.50 14.14 -4.86
CA TYR A 35 3.76 13.98 -5.59
C TYR A 35 4.78 14.98 -5.09
N GLN A 36 5.96 14.48 -4.68
CA GLN A 36 7.00 15.31 -4.08
C GLN A 36 8.38 14.79 -4.51
N PRO A 37 9.00 15.41 -5.53
CA PRO A 37 10.38 15.02 -5.86
C PRO A 37 11.34 15.46 -4.76
N VAL A 38 12.31 14.62 -4.43
CA VAL A 38 13.30 14.86 -3.39
C VAL A 38 14.66 14.43 -3.92
N GLY A 39 15.50 15.39 -4.32
CA GLY A 39 16.81 15.10 -4.90
C GLY A 39 16.66 14.28 -6.18
N GLU A 40 17.32 13.13 -6.24
CA GLU A 40 17.25 12.22 -7.39
C GLU A 40 16.05 11.28 -7.31
N GLU A 41 15.31 11.29 -6.23
CA GLU A 41 14.15 10.44 -6.04
C GLU A 41 12.87 11.16 -6.45
N GLU A 42 11.94 10.41 -7.04
CA GLU A 42 10.57 10.85 -7.17
C GLU A 42 9.75 10.13 -6.11
N MET A 43 8.95 10.88 -5.36
CA MET A 43 8.12 10.32 -4.31
C MET A 43 6.67 10.71 -4.52
N ALA A 44 5.77 9.85 -4.10
CA ALA A 44 4.35 10.20 -3.98
C ALA A 44 3.91 9.73 -2.59
N TRP A 45 3.55 10.68 -1.76
CA TRP A 45 3.22 10.43 -0.37
C TRP A 45 1.75 10.08 -0.20
N PHE A 46 1.48 9.01 0.54
CA PHE A 46 0.12 8.70 0.97
C PHE A 46 -0.30 9.71 2.03
N PRO A 47 -1.60 10.04 2.13
CA PRO A 47 -2.06 10.89 3.22
C PRO A 47 -1.86 10.20 4.55
N TRP A 48 -1.67 10.98 5.62
CA TRP A 48 -1.48 10.41 6.96
C TRP A 48 -2.21 11.24 7.99
N SER A 49 -2.35 10.64 9.18
CA SER A 49 -2.89 11.30 10.36
C SER A 49 -1.91 11.15 11.51
N ASP A 50 -1.63 12.25 12.19
CA ASP A 50 -0.76 12.21 13.36
C ASP A 50 -1.38 11.45 14.52
N GLU A 51 -2.71 11.35 14.55
CA GLU A 51 -3.45 10.70 15.62
C GLU A 51 -3.90 9.28 15.26
N GLY A 52 -3.77 8.89 14.00
CA GLY A 52 -4.15 7.56 13.56
C GLY A 52 -3.13 6.50 13.91
N SER A 53 -3.56 5.24 13.87
CA SER A 53 -2.65 4.12 14.01
C SER A 53 -1.97 3.81 12.67
N GLY A 54 -0.90 3.03 12.72
CA GLY A 54 -0.15 2.66 11.52
C GLY A 54 0.96 3.64 11.23
N ALA A 55 1.55 3.51 10.04
CA ALA A 55 2.67 4.34 9.60
C ALA A 55 2.35 5.05 8.31
N PRO A 56 2.82 6.29 8.12
CA PRO A 56 2.78 6.92 6.81
C PRO A 56 3.82 6.32 5.89
N GLY A 57 3.71 6.62 4.61
CA GLY A 57 4.67 6.10 3.64
C GLY A 57 4.47 6.69 2.27
N SER A 58 5.24 6.18 1.31
CA SER A 58 5.24 6.72 -0.04
C SER A 58 5.53 5.65 -1.09
N LEU A 59 5.19 6.01 -2.34
CA LEU A 59 5.77 5.37 -3.51
C LEU A 59 7.09 6.08 -3.81
N VAL A 60 8.10 5.34 -4.27
CA VAL A 60 9.41 5.94 -4.56
C VAL A 60 9.95 5.38 -5.87
N LYS A 61 10.40 6.29 -6.75
CA LYS A 61 11.12 5.91 -7.96
C LYS A 61 12.55 6.42 -7.86
N HIS A 62 13.51 5.51 -8.06
CA HIS A 62 14.93 5.84 -8.13
C HIS A 62 15.61 4.81 -9.00
N ASP A 63 16.51 5.24 -9.87
CA ASP A 63 17.08 4.38 -10.91
C ASP A 63 17.94 3.23 -10.37
N LYS A 64 18.45 3.33 -9.14
CA LYS A 64 19.44 2.38 -8.65
C LYS A 64 18.99 1.50 -7.48
N HIS A 65 18.15 2.02 -6.58
CA HIS A 65 17.94 1.38 -5.29
C HIS A 65 16.51 0.91 -5.03
N TYR A 66 15.56 1.35 -5.83
CA TYR A 66 14.15 1.03 -5.61
C TYR A 66 13.65 0.16 -6.75
N ILE A 67 13.73 -1.15 -6.55
CA ILE A 67 13.35 -2.13 -7.57
C ILE A 67 12.12 -2.88 -7.09
N PRO A 68 10.98 -2.80 -7.83
CA PRO A 68 9.78 -3.56 -7.48
C PRO A 68 10.05 -5.06 -7.44
N SER A 69 9.38 -5.77 -6.54
CA SER A 69 9.59 -7.20 -6.37
C SER A 69 8.36 -7.86 -5.75
N THR A 70 8.17 -9.15 -6.07
CA THR A 70 7.17 -9.99 -5.43
C THR A 70 7.74 -10.71 -4.20
N GLU A 71 9.04 -10.58 -3.94
CA GLU A 71 9.74 -11.37 -2.93
C GLU A 71 10.29 -10.54 -1.78
N GLY A 72 10.06 -9.23 -1.80
CA GLY A 72 10.50 -8.34 -0.73
C GLY A 72 9.53 -8.31 0.44
N THR A 73 9.74 -7.33 1.30
CA THR A 73 8.88 -7.10 2.46
C THR A 73 7.44 -6.86 2.03
N LEU A 74 6.50 -7.52 2.71
CA LEU A 74 5.08 -7.38 2.41
C LEU A 74 4.49 -6.22 3.22
N VAL A 75 3.88 -5.27 2.52
CA VAL A 75 3.19 -4.15 3.16
C VAL A 75 1.69 -4.45 3.18
N TYR A 76 1.08 -4.32 4.35
CA TYR A 76 -0.37 -4.44 4.52
C TYR A 76 -0.97 -3.05 4.59
N PHE A 77 -1.85 -2.73 3.66
CA PHE A 77 -2.66 -1.51 3.75
C PHE A 77 -3.92 -1.80 4.56
N SER A 78 -4.22 -0.93 5.50
CA SER A 78 -5.51 -0.99 6.18
C SER A 78 -6.59 -0.51 5.22
N SER A 79 -7.66 -1.29 5.09
CA SER A 79 -8.75 -0.96 4.18
C SER A 79 -9.42 0.36 4.62
N PRO A 80 -9.41 1.40 3.77
CA PRO A 80 -10.07 2.66 4.13
C PRO A 80 -11.57 2.53 4.36
N SER A 81 -12.23 1.59 3.67
CA SER A 81 -13.67 1.39 3.81
C SER A 81 -14.03 0.51 5.00
N GLY A 82 -13.07 -0.21 5.58
CA GLY A 82 -13.32 -1.16 6.65
C GLY A 82 -13.70 -2.56 6.16
N ASP A 83 -13.89 -2.74 4.86
CA ASP A 83 -14.11 -4.03 4.22
C ASP A 83 -13.23 -4.11 2.99
N LEU A 84 -12.17 -4.88 3.06
CA LEU A 84 -11.15 -4.95 2.00
C LEU A 84 -11.71 -5.45 0.66
N ALA A 85 -12.85 -6.11 0.67
CA ALA A 85 -13.48 -6.54 -0.58
C ALA A 85 -13.77 -5.36 -1.51
N ASN A 86 -14.05 -4.18 -0.94
CA ASN A 86 -14.30 -2.97 -1.74
C ASN A 86 -13.06 -2.53 -2.50
N GLU A 87 -11.91 -2.43 -1.80
CA GLU A 87 -10.65 -2.05 -2.44
C GLU A 87 -10.17 -3.14 -3.40
N LEU A 88 -10.29 -4.40 -2.99
CA LEU A 88 -9.85 -5.53 -3.80
C LEU A 88 -10.60 -5.59 -5.14
N ALA A 89 -11.88 -5.24 -5.14
CA ALA A 89 -12.71 -5.23 -6.35
C ALA A 89 -12.20 -4.22 -7.40
N ARG A 90 -11.42 -3.22 -7.00
CA ARG A 90 -10.89 -2.21 -7.91
C ARG A 90 -9.51 -2.53 -8.47
N VAL A 91 -8.84 -3.57 -7.94
CA VAL A 91 -7.45 -3.86 -8.27
C VAL A 91 -7.27 -4.15 -9.77
N GLU A 92 -8.07 -5.05 -10.34
CA GLU A 92 -7.86 -5.47 -11.73
C GLU A 92 -8.25 -4.39 -12.73
N GLN A 93 -9.29 -3.62 -12.46
CA GLN A 93 -9.64 -2.49 -13.30
C GLN A 93 -8.55 -1.41 -13.28
N ALA A 94 -7.85 -1.28 -12.17
CA ALA A 94 -6.79 -0.28 -12.03
C ALA A 94 -5.45 -0.74 -12.61
N GLY A 95 -5.37 -1.98 -13.10
CA GLY A 95 -4.18 -2.51 -13.77
C GLY A 95 -3.36 -3.48 -12.95
N GLY A 96 -3.80 -3.82 -11.76
CA GLY A 96 -3.13 -4.83 -10.94
C GLY A 96 -3.72 -6.23 -11.15
N LYS A 97 -3.39 -7.14 -10.26
CA LYS A 97 -3.86 -8.51 -10.32
C LYS A 97 -4.13 -9.03 -8.91
N VAL A 98 -5.31 -9.60 -8.70
CA VAL A 98 -5.63 -10.25 -7.43
C VAL A 98 -4.89 -11.58 -7.36
N LEU A 99 -4.13 -11.78 -6.28
CA LEU A 99 -3.39 -13.03 -6.04
C LEU A 99 -4.12 -13.92 -5.06
N GLN A 100 -4.80 -13.34 -4.08
CA GLN A 100 -5.55 -14.08 -3.08
C GLN A 100 -6.76 -13.25 -2.67
N ASP A 101 -7.94 -13.86 -2.77
CA ASP A 101 -9.19 -13.21 -2.39
C ASP A 101 -9.28 -13.03 -0.87
N LYS A 102 -10.28 -12.25 -0.43
CA LYS A 102 -10.52 -12.00 0.99
C LYS A 102 -10.56 -13.29 1.77
N THR A 103 -9.68 -13.43 2.75
CA THR A 103 -9.48 -14.64 3.53
C THR A 103 -9.43 -14.29 5.01
N LEU A 104 -10.16 -15.03 5.84
CA LEU A 104 -10.10 -14.84 7.28
C LEU A 104 -8.71 -15.24 7.81
N ILE A 105 -8.07 -14.36 8.55
CA ILE A 105 -6.82 -14.68 9.27
C ILE A 105 -7.17 -15.36 10.58
N ALA A 106 -7.97 -14.69 11.41
CA ALA A 106 -8.47 -15.16 12.68
C ALA A 106 -9.61 -14.25 13.11
N GLU A 107 -10.52 -14.73 13.96
CA GLU A 107 -11.70 -13.95 14.34
C GLU A 107 -11.36 -12.63 15.01
N ASP A 108 -10.29 -12.61 15.80
CA ASP A 108 -9.89 -11.41 16.53
C ASP A 108 -8.94 -10.50 15.75
N ILE A 109 -8.47 -10.94 14.57
CA ILE A 109 -7.55 -10.17 13.72
C ILE A 109 -8.26 -9.61 12.50
N GLY A 110 -9.12 -10.40 11.87
CA GLY A 110 -9.85 -10.00 10.68
C GLY A 110 -9.41 -10.73 9.43
N PHE A 111 -9.45 -10.02 8.30
CA PHE A 111 -9.27 -10.57 6.96
C PHE A 111 -8.06 -9.98 6.26
N MET A 112 -7.55 -10.72 5.27
CA MET A 112 -6.47 -10.24 4.41
C MET A 112 -6.74 -10.63 2.97
N ALA A 113 -6.06 -9.95 2.05
CA ALA A 113 -6.02 -10.31 0.65
C ALA A 113 -4.66 -9.88 0.09
N LEU A 114 -4.29 -10.47 -1.04
CA LEU A 114 -3.01 -10.16 -1.71
C LEU A 114 -3.27 -9.75 -3.15
N PHE A 115 -2.49 -8.79 -3.63
CA PHE A 115 -2.56 -8.39 -5.02
C PHE A 115 -1.18 -7.94 -5.53
N LEU A 116 -1.03 -7.92 -6.85
CA LEU A 116 0.09 -7.27 -7.51
C LEU A 116 -0.33 -5.86 -7.91
N ASP A 117 0.50 -4.88 -7.61
CA ASP A 117 0.26 -3.53 -8.12
C ASP A 117 0.72 -3.44 -9.59
N THR A 118 0.60 -2.25 -10.19
CA THR A 118 0.99 -2.04 -11.59
C THR A 118 2.49 -2.12 -11.81
N GLU A 119 3.27 -2.08 -10.74
CA GLU A 119 4.73 -2.06 -10.81
C GLU A 119 5.36 -3.43 -10.58
N GLY A 120 4.56 -4.41 -10.20
CA GLY A 120 5.05 -5.76 -9.92
C GLY A 120 5.36 -6.02 -8.46
N ASN A 121 4.88 -5.18 -7.56
CA ASN A 121 5.00 -5.44 -6.13
C ASN A 121 3.85 -6.29 -5.63
N ARG A 122 4.16 -7.23 -4.74
CA ARG A 122 3.16 -8.01 -4.02
C ARG A 122 2.78 -7.25 -2.76
N VAL A 123 1.51 -6.94 -2.62
CA VAL A 123 0.99 -6.05 -1.57
C VAL A 123 -0.25 -6.69 -0.95
N ALA A 124 -0.53 -6.35 0.29
CA ALA A 124 -1.67 -6.92 1.02
C ALA A 124 -2.65 -5.84 1.47
N LEU A 125 -3.88 -6.28 1.70
CA LEU A 125 -4.93 -5.49 2.35
C LEU A 125 -5.35 -6.19 3.64
N HIS A 126 -5.75 -5.42 4.61
CA HIS A 126 -6.31 -5.91 5.88
C HIS A 126 -7.58 -5.15 6.22
N SER A 127 -8.56 -5.85 6.76
CA SER A 127 -9.74 -5.23 7.36
C SER A 127 -10.29 -6.13 8.46
N ARG A 128 -11.03 -5.54 9.38
CA ARG A 128 -11.65 -6.31 10.45
C ARG A 128 -13.01 -6.88 10.06
N GLY A 129 -13.67 -6.23 9.13
CA GLY A 129 -14.97 -6.67 8.65
C GLY A 129 -14.97 -7.38 7.32
#